data_d754fd7e7ea0a89d136444e7decbb208
#
_entry.id   d754fd7e7ea0a89d136444e7decbb208
#
_cell.length_a   1.000
_cell.length_b   1.000
_cell.length_c   1.000
_cell.angle_alpha   90.00
_cell.angle_beta   90.00
_cell.angle_gamma   90.00
#
_symmetry.space_group_name_H-M   'P 1'
#
loop_
_entity.id
_entity.type
_entity.pdbx_description
1 polymer ?
#
loop_
_entity_poly.entity_id
_entity_poly.type
_entity_poly.pdbx_seq_one_letter_code
_entity_poly.pdbx_strand_id
1 'polypeptide(L)'
;MSSLTINNVRKSFGAVEVLKGVNIEAKPGEFIALVGPSGCGKSTLLAMIAGLETITSGEIMIGGRVVNSVPPKDRDIAMVFQSYALYPTMTVRENMAFGMESRRTPKAEQTAAIARVAQFLQIEPLLNRKPGQLSGGQRQRVAMGRALVRDPQLFLFDEPLSNLDAKLRVDMRTEIKKLHQSIAKTTVYVTHDQVEAMTLASRIVVMHKGEVQQFDEPDAVYNRPANIFVAGFMGSPSMNFIPAEIVVANGVLCASFAAANGDAVVLALSGSTG
;
A
#
# COMPACT_ATOMS: atom_id res chain seq x y z
N MET A 1 17.13 -2.10 -9.05
CA MET A 1 15.74 -1.73 -8.64
C MET A 1 14.79 -2.52 -9.51
N SER A 2 13.77 -3.15 -8.93
CA SER A 2 12.86 -4.03 -9.67
C SER A 2 11.51 -3.37 -9.89
N SER A 3 10.96 -3.52 -11.09
CA SER A 3 9.57 -3.19 -11.40
C SER A 3 8.61 -4.25 -10.84
N LEU A 4 7.36 -3.89 -10.64
CA LEU A 4 6.27 -4.83 -10.40
C LEU A 4 5.23 -4.63 -11.50
N THR A 5 4.90 -5.71 -12.21
CA THR A 5 3.82 -5.70 -13.21
C THR A 5 2.79 -6.74 -12.85
N ILE A 6 1.54 -6.32 -12.81
CA ILE A 6 0.36 -7.15 -12.57
C ILE A 6 -0.49 -7.01 -13.84
N ASN A 7 -0.67 -8.10 -14.57
CA ASN A 7 -1.35 -8.09 -15.87
C ASN A 7 -2.58 -8.97 -15.84
N ASN A 8 -3.75 -8.37 -15.92
CA ASN A 8 -5.07 -9.01 -15.96
C ASN A 8 -5.25 -10.09 -14.87
N VAL A 9 -4.78 -9.81 -13.66
CA VAL A 9 -4.80 -10.78 -12.56
C VAL A 9 -6.21 -10.95 -12.03
N ARG A 10 -6.69 -12.21 -12.01
CA ARG A 10 -7.98 -12.61 -11.47
C ARG A 10 -7.79 -13.58 -10.31
N LYS A 11 -8.68 -13.52 -9.34
CA LYS A 11 -8.73 -14.46 -8.21
C LYS A 11 -10.16 -14.83 -7.87
N SER A 12 -10.43 -16.13 -7.87
CA SER A 12 -11.68 -16.71 -7.39
C SER A 12 -11.42 -17.68 -6.24
N PHE A 13 -12.30 -17.67 -5.26
CA PHE A 13 -12.42 -18.68 -4.20
C PHE A 13 -13.76 -19.40 -4.38
N GLY A 14 -13.71 -20.59 -4.96
CA GLY A 14 -14.92 -21.31 -5.40
C GLY A 14 -15.70 -20.44 -6.41
N ALA A 15 -16.96 -20.15 -6.12
CA ALA A 15 -17.84 -19.36 -7.00
C ALA A 15 -17.66 -17.82 -6.83
N VAL A 16 -16.88 -17.36 -5.86
CA VAL A 16 -16.72 -15.93 -5.57
C VAL A 16 -15.49 -15.37 -6.25
N GLU A 17 -15.67 -14.51 -7.25
CA GLU A 17 -14.56 -13.77 -7.87
C GLU A 17 -14.22 -12.54 -7.03
N VAL A 18 -13.02 -12.57 -6.40
CA VAL A 18 -12.53 -11.52 -5.51
C VAL A 18 -11.75 -10.45 -6.25
N LEU A 19 -10.97 -10.83 -7.27
CA LEU A 19 -10.26 -9.90 -8.16
C LEU A 19 -10.63 -10.18 -9.62
N LYS A 20 -10.91 -9.10 -10.34
CA LYS A 20 -11.60 -9.11 -11.65
C LYS A 20 -10.75 -8.51 -12.77
N GLY A 21 -9.52 -8.95 -12.92
CA GLY A 21 -8.64 -8.48 -13.99
C GLY A 21 -7.87 -7.22 -13.60
N VAL A 22 -7.16 -7.28 -12.48
CA VAL A 22 -6.33 -6.19 -11.96
C VAL A 22 -5.11 -5.96 -12.84
N ASN A 23 -4.88 -4.69 -13.22
CA ASN A 23 -3.71 -4.24 -13.96
C ASN A 23 -2.99 -3.14 -13.17
N ILE A 24 -1.70 -3.34 -12.87
CA ILE A 24 -0.85 -2.38 -12.17
C ILE A 24 0.55 -2.48 -12.76
N GLU A 25 1.13 -1.36 -13.12
CA GLU A 25 2.53 -1.27 -13.54
C GLU A 25 3.26 -0.27 -12.63
N ALA A 26 4.10 -0.79 -11.73
CA ALA A 26 4.94 0.00 -10.85
C ALA A 26 6.36 0.05 -11.39
N LYS A 27 6.90 1.27 -11.55
CA LYS A 27 8.28 1.50 -11.96
C LYS A 27 9.24 1.19 -10.82
N PRO A 28 10.52 0.92 -11.14
CA PRO A 28 11.53 0.71 -10.10
C PRO A 28 11.62 1.90 -9.13
N GLY A 29 11.55 1.61 -7.82
CA GLY A 29 11.64 2.61 -6.76
C GLY A 29 10.34 3.35 -6.45
N GLU A 30 9.21 3.06 -7.12
CA GLU A 30 7.93 3.66 -6.77
C GLU A 30 7.37 3.12 -5.45
N PHE A 31 6.65 3.98 -4.74
CA PHE A 31 5.82 3.63 -3.58
C PHE A 31 4.35 3.59 -4.02
N ILE A 32 3.79 2.40 -4.12
CA ILE A 32 2.41 2.18 -4.55
C ILE A 32 1.52 1.93 -3.33
N ALA A 33 0.55 2.81 -3.08
CA ALA A 33 -0.45 2.58 -2.05
C ALA A 33 -1.70 1.91 -2.64
N LEU A 34 -2.15 0.81 -2.06
CA LEU A 34 -3.43 0.17 -2.35
C LEU A 34 -4.48 0.62 -1.34
N VAL A 35 -5.50 1.33 -1.78
CA VAL A 35 -6.59 1.84 -0.94
C VAL A 35 -7.94 1.35 -1.43
N GLY A 36 -8.94 1.35 -0.57
CA GLY A 36 -10.30 0.94 -0.89
C GLY A 36 -11.03 0.40 0.33
N PRO A 37 -12.35 0.19 0.26
CA PRO A 37 -13.16 -0.38 1.34
C PRO A 37 -12.66 -1.76 1.80
N SER A 38 -13.06 -2.16 3.00
CA SER A 38 -12.81 -3.53 3.47
C SER A 38 -13.43 -4.55 2.52
N GLY A 39 -12.71 -5.65 2.27
CA GLY A 39 -13.18 -6.71 1.36
C GLY A 39 -13.03 -6.43 -0.14
N CYS A 40 -12.45 -5.32 -0.58
CA CYS A 40 -12.26 -5.04 -2.02
C CYS A 40 -11.08 -5.80 -2.67
N GLY A 41 -10.34 -6.63 -1.92
CA GLY A 41 -9.30 -7.50 -2.47
C GLY A 41 -7.85 -7.05 -2.26
N LYS A 42 -7.56 -5.96 -1.53
CA LYS A 42 -6.19 -5.42 -1.31
C LYS A 42 -5.23 -6.44 -0.71
N SER A 43 -5.56 -7.01 0.45
CA SER A 43 -4.71 -8.00 1.12
C SER A 43 -4.61 -9.30 0.32
N THR A 44 -5.65 -9.67 -0.43
CA THR A 44 -5.61 -10.81 -1.36
C THR A 44 -4.60 -10.55 -2.48
N LEU A 45 -4.62 -9.36 -3.09
CA LEU A 45 -3.65 -8.97 -4.10
C LEU A 45 -2.22 -8.98 -3.53
N LEU A 46 -2.04 -8.40 -2.34
CA LEU A 46 -0.74 -8.39 -1.67
C LEU A 46 -0.24 -9.82 -1.38
N ALA A 47 -1.11 -10.72 -0.92
CA ALA A 47 -0.77 -12.12 -0.67
C ALA A 47 -0.37 -12.87 -1.96
N MET A 48 -1.00 -12.57 -3.10
CA MET A 48 -0.62 -13.13 -4.39
C MET A 48 0.73 -12.60 -4.88
N ILE A 49 1.03 -11.31 -4.70
CA ILE A 49 2.36 -10.75 -4.99
C ILE A 49 3.40 -11.44 -4.11
N ALA A 50 3.08 -11.69 -2.84
CA ALA A 50 3.96 -12.39 -1.91
C ALA A 50 4.13 -13.89 -2.23
N GLY A 51 3.23 -14.49 -3.01
CA GLY A 51 3.18 -15.93 -3.27
C GLY A 51 2.60 -16.76 -2.14
N LEU A 52 1.91 -16.10 -1.20
CA LEU A 52 1.17 -16.75 -0.11
C LEU A 52 -0.20 -17.25 -0.59
N GLU A 53 -0.67 -16.70 -1.71
CA GLU A 53 -1.89 -17.09 -2.38
C GLU A 53 -1.63 -17.24 -3.90
N THR A 54 -2.33 -18.15 -4.55
CA THR A 54 -2.24 -18.37 -6.00
C THR A 54 -3.21 -17.47 -6.75
N ILE A 55 -2.84 -17.05 -7.96
CA ILE A 55 -3.77 -16.40 -8.89
C ILE A 55 -4.64 -17.45 -9.59
N THR A 56 -5.83 -17.06 -10.05
CA THR A 56 -6.68 -17.93 -10.90
C THR A 56 -6.28 -17.78 -12.37
N SER A 57 -5.99 -16.56 -12.83
CA SER A 57 -5.47 -16.27 -14.17
C SER A 57 -4.74 -14.92 -14.19
N GLY A 58 -4.05 -14.63 -15.30
CA GLY A 58 -3.21 -13.44 -15.47
C GLY A 58 -1.76 -13.70 -15.10
N GLU A 59 -0.98 -12.63 -14.92
CA GLU A 59 0.45 -12.72 -14.63
C GLU A 59 0.89 -11.69 -13.60
N ILE A 60 1.81 -12.11 -12.72
CA ILE A 60 2.56 -11.21 -11.82
C ILE A 60 4.03 -11.34 -12.18
N MET A 61 4.68 -10.18 -12.45
CA MET A 61 6.11 -10.12 -12.74
C MET A 61 6.82 -9.22 -11.74
N ILE A 62 7.97 -9.67 -11.25
CA ILE A 62 8.88 -8.89 -10.38
C ILE A 62 10.22 -8.80 -11.10
N GLY A 63 10.69 -7.58 -11.40
CA GLY A 63 11.93 -7.37 -12.13
C GLY A 63 11.94 -8.03 -13.52
N GLY A 64 10.80 -8.07 -14.21
CA GLY A 64 10.64 -8.71 -15.52
C GLY A 64 10.52 -10.24 -15.50
N ARG A 65 10.59 -10.86 -14.31
CA ARG A 65 10.42 -12.32 -14.16
C ARG A 65 8.99 -12.65 -13.74
N VAL A 66 8.31 -13.54 -14.46
CA VAL A 66 7.01 -14.07 -14.04
C VAL A 66 7.17 -14.91 -12.77
N VAL A 67 6.36 -14.62 -11.74
CA VAL A 67 6.47 -15.24 -10.41
C VAL A 67 5.26 -16.08 -10.01
N ASN A 68 4.32 -16.32 -10.90
CA ASN A 68 3.07 -17.02 -10.60
C ASN A 68 3.27 -18.34 -9.84
N SER A 69 4.24 -19.16 -10.30
CA SER A 69 4.58 -20.47 -9.73
C SER A 69 5.80 -20.45 -8.80
N VAL A 70 6.39 -19.26 -8.56
CA VAL A 70 7.57 -19.11 -7.71
C VAL A 70 7.14 -19.08 -6.25
N PRO A 71 7.68 -19.93 -5.36
CA PRO A 71 7.33 -19.91 -3.95
C PRO A 71 7.83 -18.64 -3.27
N PRO A 72 7.20 -18.20 -2.15
CA PRO A 72 7.50 -16.92 -1.47
C PRO A 72 8.99 -16.70 -1.15
N LYS A 73 9.67 -17.76 -0.72
CA LYS A 73 11.10 -17.71 -0.34
C LYS A 73 12.03 -17.32 -1.49
N ASP A 74 11.62 -17.58 -2.74
CA ASP A 74 12.42 -17.43 -3.97
C ASP A 74 12.00 -16.20 -4.81
N ARG A 75 11.03 -15.39 -4.31
CA ARG A 75 10.57 -14.16 -4.97
C ARG A 75 11.43 -12.93 -4.67
N ASP A 76 12.37 -13.05 -3.74
CA ASP A 76 13.23 -11.96 -3.25
C ASP A 76 12.44 -10.71 -2.78
N ILE A 77 11.41 -10.96 -1.99
CA ILE A 77 10.56 -9.96 -1.39
C ILE A 77 10.69 -9.97 0.14
N ALA A 78 10.32 -8.87 0.78
CA ALA A 78 10.09 -8.82 2.22
C ALA A 78 8.69 -8.29 2.52
N MET A 79 7.99 -8.95 3.44
CA MET A 79 6.64 -8.58 3.84
C MET A 79 6.58 -8.22 5.32
N VAL A 80 5.95 -7.09 5.62
CA VAL A 80 5.59 -6.66 6.97
C VAL A 80 4.08 -6.84 7.13
N PHE A 81 3.69 -7.72 8.04
CA PHE A 81 2.29 -8.04 8.32
C PHE A 81 1.67 -7.07 9.32
N GLN A 82 0.37 -6.91 9.27
CA GLN A 82 -0.42 -6.12 10.21
C GLN A 82 -0.18 -6.49 11.68
N SER A 83 0.01 -7.77 11.99
CA SER A 83 0.32 -8.30 13.33
C SER A 83 1.80 -8.23 13.69
N TYR A 84 2.65 -7.63 12.81
CA TYR A 84 4.12 -7.64 12.88
C TYR A 84 4.75 -9.02 12.73
N ALA A 85 4.05 -10.10 13.05
CA ALA A 85 4.45 -11.51 12.96
C ALA A 85 5.86 -11.79 13.54
N LEU A 86 6.21 -11.14 14.67
CA LEU A 86 7.48 -11.37 15.35
C LEU A 86 7.44 -12.71 16.10
N TYR A 87 8.57 -13.42 16.09
CA TYR A 87 8.75 -14.65 16.87
C TYR A 87 8.86 -14.32 18.36
N PRO A 88 7.87 -14.67 19.20
CA PRO A 88 7.76 -14.16 20.56
C PRO A 88 8.85 -14.69 21.50
N THR A 89 9.42 -15.85 21.19
CA THR A 89 10.48 -16.49 21.98
C THR A 89 11.88 -15.98 21.67
N MET A 90 12.05 -15.35 20.49
CA MET A 90 13.30 -14.81 19.99
C MET A 90 13.52 -13.36 20.43
N THR A 91 14.76 -12.97 20.67
CA THR A 91 15.17 -11.58 20.85
C THR A 91 14.97 -10.77 19.56
N VAL A 92 15.06 -9.44 19.62
CA VAL A 92 15.05 -8.57 18.44
C VAL A 92 16.16 -8.96 17.46
N ARG A 93 17.38 -9.18 17.97
CA ARG A 93 18.54 -9.63 17.17
C ARG A 93 18.23 -10.93 16.42
N GLU A 94 17.70 -11.94 17.12
CA GLU A 94 17.35 -13.23 16.52
C GLU A 94 16.21 -13.11 15.52
N ASN A 95 15.18 -12.29 15.79
CA ASN A 95 14.13 -11.99 14.84
C ASN A 95 14.68 -11.39 13.52
N MET A 96 15.65 -10.46 13.63
CA MET A 96 16.29 -9.87 12.45
C MET A 96 17.18 -10.87 11.73
N ALA A 97 17.91 -11.71 12.46
CA ALA A 97 18.84 -12.69 11.88
C ALA A 97 18.12 -13.84 11.15
N PHE A 98 16.94 -14.23 11.60
CA PHE A 98 16.24 -15.45 11.18
C PHE A 98 16.17 -15.64 9.65
N GLY A 99 15.79 -14.60 8.90
CA GLY A 99 15.70 -14.67 7.44
C GLY A 99 17.05 -14.83 6.74
N MET A 100 18.12 -14.30 7.34
CA MET A 100 19.49 -14.44 6.84
C MET A 100 20.07 -15.83 7.18
N GLU A 101 19.76 -16.36 8.38
CA GLU A 101 20.15 -17.71 8.78
C GLU A 101 19.54 -18.77 7.87
N SER A 102 18.27 -18.63 7.54
CA SER A 102 17.57 -19.51 6.59
C SER A 102 18.22 -19.52 5.19
N ARG A 103 18.84 -18.41 4.79
CA ARG A 103 19.63 -18.28 3.54
C ARG A 103 21.11 -18.66 3.71
N ARG A 104 21.53 -19.12 4.88
CA ARG A 104 22.91 -19.46 5.22
C ARG A 104 23.91 -18.28 5.04
N THR A 105 23.44 -17.05 5.25
CA THR A 105 24.31 -15.85 5.22
C THR A 105 25.40 -15.97 6.29
N PRO A 106 26.67 -15.64 5.99
CA PRO A 106 27.75 -15.69 6.97
C PRO A 106 27.48 -14.83 8.20
N LYS A 107 27.89 -15.30 9.40
CA LYS A 107 27.62 -14.60 10.68
C LYS A 107 28.18 -13.18 10.73
N ALA A 108 29.33 -12.93 10.11
CA ALA A 108 29.91 -11.59 10.02
C ALA A 108 29.00 -10.62 9.25
N GLU A 109 28.46 -11.06 8.11
CA GLU A 109 27.52 -10.28 7.30
C GLU A 109 26.20 -10.03 8.03
N GLN A 110 25.66 -11.06 8.72
CA GLN A 110 24.47 -10.91 9.56
C GLN A 110 24.69 -9.83 10.63
N THR A 111 25.81 -9.86 11.33
CA THR A 111 26.13 -8.90 12.39
C THR A 111 26.24 -7.50 11.84
N ALA A 112 26.93 -7.31 10.71
CA ALA A 112 27.06 -6.00 10.05
C ALA A 112 25.72 -5.46 9.55
N ALA A 113 24.89 -6.31 8.92
CA ALA A 113 23.56 -5.91 8.44
C ALA A 113 22.63 -5.52 9.60
N ILE A 114 22.61 -6.31 10.67
CA ILE A 114 21.80 -6.02 11.87
C ILE A 114 22.25 -4.71 12.51
N ALA A 115 23.54 -4.48 12.68
CA ALA A 115 24.07 -3.25 13.29
C ALA A 115 23.64 -2.02 12.47
N ARG A 116 23.84 -2.04 11.16
CA ARG A 116 23.46 -0.95 10.24
C ARG A 116 21.95 -0.65 10.31
N VAL A 117 21.11 -1.69 10.22
CA VAL A 117 19.65 -1.52 10.23
C VAL A 117 19.15 -1.12 11.62
N ALA A 118 19.73 -1.67 12.70
CA ALA A 118 19.36 -1.30 14.07
C ALA A 118 19.66 0.18 14.34
N GLN A 119 20.82 0.67 13.93
CA GLN A 119 21.20 2.08 14.02
C GLN A 119 20.22 2.95 13.23
N PHE A 120 19.94 2.59 11.99
CA PHE A 120 19.01 3.34 11.13
C PHE A 120 17.62 3.48 11.76
N LEU A 121 17.09 2.38 12.34
CA LEU A 121 15.78 2.34 12.99
C LEU A 121 15.79 2.77 14.46
N GLN A 122 16.97 3.13 15.01
CA GLN A 122 17.16 3.50 16.43
C GLN A 122 16.64 2.43 17.40
N ILE A 123 16.96 1.16 17.11
CA ILE A 123 16.58 -0.01 17.94
C ILE A 123 17.76 -0.77 18.54
N GLU A 124 18.99 -0.21 18.48
CA GLU A 124 20.18 -0.84 19.05
C GLU A 124 19.99 -1.22 20.54
N PRO A 125 19.42 -0.34 21.42
CA PRO A 125 19.21 -0.69 22.81
C PRO A 125 18.20 -1.81 23.04
N LEU A 126 17.45 -2.17 21.99
CA LEU A 126 16.39 -3.17 22.06
C LEU A 126 16.83 -4.56 21.58
N LEU A 127 18.02 -4.70 21.00
CA LEU A 127 18.47 -5.91 20.31
C LEU A 127 18.41 -7.18 21.17
N ASN A 128 18.58 -7.05 22.48
CA ASN A 128 18.54 -8.18 23.42
C ASN A 128 17.17 -8.38 24.08
N ARG A 129 16.17 -7.54 23.77
CA ARG A 129 14.80 -7.68 24.30
C ARG A 129 13.99 -8.66 23.46
N LYS A 130 12.95 -9.24 24.07
CA LYS A 130 11.93 -10.04 23.38
C LYS A 130 10.72 -9.18 23.02
N PRO A 131 9.90 -9.56 22.00
CA PRO A 131 8.74 -8.79 21.55
C PRO A 131 7.76 -8.38 22.65
N GLY A 132 7.55 -9.23 23.65
CA GLY A 132 6.68 -8.92 24.80
C GLY A 132 7.16 -7.74 25.67
N GLN A 133 8.44 -7.36 25.57
CA GLN A 133 9.06 -6.25 26.32
C GLN A 133 9.09 -4.94 25.53
N LEU A 134 8.43 -4.90 24.37
CA LEU A 134 8.46 -3.78 23.42
C LEU A 134 7.10 -3.09 23.35
N SER A 135 7.09 -1.76 23.16
CA SER A 135 5.90 -1.02 22.79
C SER A 135 5.43 -1.37 21.36
N GLY A 136 4.21 -0.95 20.98
CA GLY A 136 3.68 -1.15 19.62
C GLY A 136 4.61 -0.62 18.53
N GLY A 137 5.05 0.63 18.64
CA GLY A 137 5.98 1.23 17.68
C GLY A 137 7.36 0.58 17.66
N GLN A 138 7.85 0.12 18.81
CA GLN A 138 9.11 -0.65 18.88
C GLN A 138 8.97 -2.00 18.15
N ARG A 139 7.87 -2.73 18.36
CA ARG A 139 7.58 -3.97 17.61
C ARG A 139 7.51 -3.73 16.11
N GLN A 140 6.89 -2.63 15.70
CA GLN A 140 6.83 -2.27 14.29
C GLN A 140 8.21 -1.99 13.70
N ARG A 141 9.05 -1.17 14.37
CA ARG A 141 10.43 -0.92 13.91
C ARG A 141 11.23 -2.23 13.80
N VAL A 142 11.04 -3.15 14.73
CA VAL A 142 11.66 -4.47 14.66
C VAL A 142 11.16 -5.29 13.46
N ALA A 143 9.86 -5.26 13.16
CA ALA A 143 9.30 -5.94 11.99
C ALA A 143 9.86 -5.33 10.68
N MET A 144 9.99 -4.00 10.61
CA MET A 144 10.67 -3.32 9.51
C MET A 144 12.14 -3.73 9.44
N GLY A 145 12.85 -3.78 10.57
CA GLY A 145 14.23 -4.21 10.64
C GLY A 145 14.44 -5.63 10.10
N ARG A 146 13.54 -6.56 10.45
CA ARG A 146 13.55 -7.93 9.93
C ARG A 146 13.38 -7.99 8.40
N ALA A 147 12.60 -7.07 7.83
CA ALA A 147 12.45 -6.96 6.39
C ALA A 147 13.70 -6.35 5.72
N LEU A 148 14.27 -5.30 6.31
CA LEU A 148 15.37 -4.52 5.75
C LEU A 148 16.71 -5.25 5.71
N VAL A 149 17.02 -6.05 6.72
CA VAL A 149 18.30 -6.80 6.77
C VAL A 149 18.48 -7.75 5.59
N ARG A 150 17.41 -8.10 4.88
CA ARG A 150 17.42 -9.00 3.73
C ARG A 150 17.72 -8.30 2.40
N ASP A 151 17.69 -6.98 2.36
CA ASP A 151 17.83 -6.13 1.16
C ASP A 151 17.03 -6.64 -0.06
N PRO A 152 15.71 -6.81 0.07
CA PRO A 152 14.88 -7.40 -0.97
C PRO A 152 14.72 -6.48 -2.18
N GLN A 153 14.23 -7.05 -3.30
CA GLN A 153 13.90 -6.28 -4.50
C GLN A 153 12.57 -5.52 -4.37
N LEU A 154 11.62 -6.04 -3.57
CA LEU A 154 10.28 -5.49 -3.39
C LEU A 154 9.86 -5.57 -1.91
N PHE A 155 9.36 -4.46 -1.37
CA PHE A 155 8.75 -4.42 -0.05
C PHE A 155 7.23 -4.50 -0.15
N LEU A 156 6.62 -5.28 0.74
CA LEU A 156 5.19 -5.43 0.87
C LEU A 156 4.78 -5.08 2.31
N PHE A 157 3.84 -4.16 2.46
CA PHE A 157 3.30 -3.76 3.76
C PHE A 157 1.79 -3.99 3.80
N ASP A 158 1.32 -4.82 4.73
CA ASP A 158 -0.11 -5.08 4.95
C ASP A 158 -0.58 -4.33 6.19
N GLU A 159 -1.17 -3.16 6.00
CA GLU A 159 -1.69 -2.27 7.04
C GLU A 159 -0.76 -2.08 8.25
N PRO A 160 0.51 -1.73 8.06
CA PRO A 160 1.51 -1.81 9.12
C PRO A 160 1.29 -0.82 10.26
N LEU A 161 0.48 0.25 10.06
CA LEU A 161 0.23 1.29 11.05
C LEU A 161 -1.13 1.16 11.76
N SER A 162 -1.97 0.20 11.36
CA SER A 162 -3.35 0.07 11.85
C SER A 162 -3.46 -0.13 13.37
N ASN A 163 -2.48 -0.78 14.00
CA ASN A 163 -2.47 -1.11 15.43
C ASN A 163 -1.77 -0.06 16.31
N LEU A 164 -1.50 1.15 15.77
CA LEU A 164 -0.84 2.24 16.48
C LEU A 164 -1.83 3.34 16.87
N ASP A 165 -1.56 4.01 17.98
CA ASP A 165 -2.26 5.24 18.33
C ASP A 165 -1.96 6.38 17.33
N ALA A 166 -2.81 7.42 17.33
CA ALA A 166 -2.76 8.48 16.33
C ALA A 166 -1.41 9.23 16.29
N LYS A 167 -0.81 9.51 17.46
CA LYS A 167 0.46 10.22 17.53
C LYS A 167 1.60 9.38 16.95
N LEU A 168 1.69 8.14 17.40
CA LEU A 168 2.73 7.21 16.96
C LEU A 168 2.59 6.89 15.46
N ARG A 169 1.35 6.86 14.92
CA ARG A 169 1.10 6.69 13.49
C ARG A 169 1.70 7.81 12.65
N VAL A 170 1.58 9.08 13.11
CA VAL A 170 2.20 10.23 12.43
C VAL A 170 3.72 10.10 12.39
N ASP A 171 4.33 9.76 13.54
CA ASP A 171 5.79 9.58 13.63
C ASP A 171 6.26 8.46 12.70
N MET A 172 5.57 7.32 12.73
CA MET A 172 5.92 6.16 11.91
C MET A 172 5.71 6.37 10.41
N ARG A 173 4.73 7.16 9.98
CA ARG A 173 4.61 7.58 8.57
C ARG A 173 5.86 8.33 8.11
N THR A 174 6.32 9.28 8.93
CA THR A 174 7.54 10.04 8.63
C THR A 174 8.75 9.12 8.51
N GLU A 175 8.87 8.14 9.40
CA GLU A 175 9.95 7.15 9.36
C GLU A 175 9.89 6.25 8.11
N ILE A 176 8.70 5.76 7.73
CA ILE A 176 8.50 4.97 6.51
C ILE A 176 8.87 5.79 5.26
N LYS A 177 8.47 7.06 5.21
CA LYS A 177 8.81 7.96 4.09
C LYS A 177 10.33 8.14 3.94
N LYS A 178 11.00 8.45 5.05
CA LYS A 178 12.48 8.58 5.09
C LYS A 178 13.16 7.28 4.69
N LEU A 179 12.65 6.15 5.21
CA LEU A 179 13.15 4.83 4.88
C LEU A 179 13.06 4.59 3.37
N HIS A 180 11.88 4.75 2.78
CA HIS A 180 11.70 4.54 1.34
C HIS A 180 12.63 5.43 0.51
N GLN A 181 12.75 6.72 0.87
CA GLN A 181 13.67 7.65 0.19
C GLN A 181 15.13 7.20 0.26
N SER A 182 15.55 6.59 1.38
CA SER A 182 16.94 6.15 1.58
C SER A 182 17.29 4.86 0.85
N ILE A 183 16.32 3.92 0.75
CA ILE A 183 16.54 2.61 0.11
C ILE A 183 16.13 2.59 -1.37
N ALA A 184 15.23 3.49 -1.78
CA ALA A 184 14.69 3.63 -3.14
C ALA A 184 14.18 2.32 -3.77
N LYS A 185 13.68 1.37 -2.97
CA LYS A 185 13.13 0.08 -3.43
C LYS A 185 11.65 0.22 -3.75
N THR A 186 11.18 -0.52 -4.74
CA THR A 186 9.76 -0.59 -5.05
C THR A 186 8.99 -1.13 -3.85
N THR A 187 7.90 -0.45 -3.50
CA THR A 187 7.12 -0.73 -2.29
C THR A 187 5.64 -0.81 -2.64
N VAL A 188 4.96 -1.86 -2.18
CA VAL A 188 3.49 -1.96 -2.19
C VAL A 188 2.99 -1.88 -0.76
N TYR A 189 2.11 -0.95 -0.51
CA TYR A 189 1.62 -0.59 0.81
C TYR A 189 0.09 -0.63 0.84
N VAL A 190 -0.48 -1.54 1.60
CA VAL A 190 -1.93 -1.62 1.83
C VAL A 190 -2.30 -0.75 3.01
N THR A 191 -3.30 0.09 2.86
CA THR A 191 -3.87 0.88 3.94
C THR A 191 -5.35 1.16 3.71
N HIS A 192 -6.08 1.39 4.79
CA HIS A 192 -7.42 1.97 4.78
C HIS A 192 -7.40 3.48 5.14
N ASP A 193 -6.25 4.01 5.53
CA ASP A 193 -6.05 5.43 5.87
C ASP A 193 -5.62 6.21 4.63
N GLN A 194 -6.51 7.11 4.17
CA GLN A 194 -6.26 7.93 3.00
C GLN A 194 -5.09 8.90 3.20
N VAL A 195 -4.88 9.38 4.45
CA VAL A 195 -3.77 10.30 4.76
C VAL A 195 -2.42 9.59 4.61
N GLU A 196 -2.36 8.29 4.95
CA GLU A 196 -1.17 7.48 4.70
C GLU A 196 -0.89 7.39 3.20
N ALA A 197 -1.90 7.02 2.40
CA ALA A 197 -1.75 6.91 0.96
C ALA A 197 -1.32 8.23 0.31
N MET A 198 -2.02 9.33 0.61
CA MET A 198 -1.73 10.67 0.06
C MET A 198 -0.35 11.20 0.45
N THR A 199 0.17 10.78 1.62
CA THR A 199 1.44 11.30 2.15
C THR A 199 2.66 10.48 1.71
N LEU A 200 2.50 9.16 1.60
CA LEU A 200 3.59 8.22 1.36
C LEU A 200 3.75 7.86 -0.11
N ALA A 201 2.65 7.73 -0.84
CA ALA A 201 2.67 7.11 -2.15
C ALA A 201 3.23 8.02 -3.25
N SER A 202 3.97 7.42 -4.18
CA SER A 202 4.23 7.99 -5.50
C SER A 202 2.98 7.89 -6.37
N ARG A 203 2.28 6.75 -6.27
CA ARG A 203 1.01 6.49 -6.98
C ARG A 203 0.06 5.70 -6.09
N ILE A 204 -1.24 5.97 -6.25
CA ILE A 204 -2.32 5.34 -5.50
C ILE A 204 -3.16 4.47 -6.43
N VAL A 205 -3.41 3.23 -6.03
CA VAL A 205 -4.39 2.34 -6.64
C VAL A 205 -5.65 2.37 -5.79
N VAL A 206 -6.72 2.93 -6.31
CA VAL A 206 -8.04 2.90 -5.66
C VAL A 206 -8.78 1.66 -6.13
N MET A 207 -9.11 0.76 -5.20
CA MET A 207 -9.79 -0.51 -5.48
C MET A 207 -11.23 -0.52 -4.97
N HIS A 208 -12.13 -1.09 -5.75
CA HIS A 208 -13.53 -1.30 -5.36
C HIS A 208 -14.07 -2.61 -5.96
N LYS A 209 -14.66 -3.46 -5.14
CA LYS A 209 -15.31 -4.73 -5.57
C LYS A 209 -14.44 -5.61 -6.50
N GLY A 210 -13.13 -5.65 -6.20
CA GLY A 210 -12.18 -6.48 -6.95
C GLY A 210 -11.59 -5.83 -8.21
N GLU A 211 -11.90 -4.58 -8.48
CA GLU A 211 -11.46 -3.83 -9.66
C GLU A 211 -10.63 -2.61 -9.26
N VAL A 212 -9.69 -2.20 -10.12
CA VAL A 212 -8.99 -0.92 -10.02
C VAL A 212 -9.87 0.17 -10.62
N GLN A 213 -10.24 1.14 -9.79
CA GLN A 213 -11.05 2.29 -10.20
C GLN A 213 -10.21 3.43 -10.75
N GLN A 214 -9.02 3.64 -10.17
CA GLN A 214 -8.04 4.61 -10.63
C GLN A 214 -6.65 4.20 -10.15
N PHE A 215 -5.64 4.44 -10.97
CA PHE A 215 -4.23 4.24 -10.63
C PHE A 215 -3.42 5.43 -11.11
N ASP A 216 -3.13 6.36 -10.23
CA ASP A 216 -2.51 7.64 -10.57
C ASP A 216 -1.71 8.24 -9.41
N GLU A 217 -1.08 9.38 -9.64
CA GLU A 217 -0.44 10.19 -8.61
C GLU A 217 -1.49 10.71 -7.59
N PRO A 218 -1.10 10.93 -6.32
CA PRO A 218 -2.02 11.40 -5.28
C PRO A 218 -2.82 12.65 -5.67
N ASP A 219 -2.15 13.63 -6.30
CA ASP A 219 -2.80 14.86 -6.76
C ASP A 219 -3.87 14.59 -7.82
N ALA A 220 -3.59 13.72 -8.77
CA ALA A 220 -4.54 13.35 -9.81
C ALA A 220 -5.75 12.58 -9.26
N VAL A 221 -5.52 11.64 -8.32
CA VAL A 221 -6.60 10.89 -7.65
C VAL A 221 -7.53 11.82 -6.88
N TYR A 222 -6.98 12.87 -6.24
CA TYR A 222 -7.76 13.83 -5.46
C TYR A 222 -8.46 14.87 -6.33
N ASN A 223 -7.74 15.51 -7.27
CA ASN A 223 -8.26 16.65 -8.03
C ASN A 223 -8.95 16.26 -9.34
N ARG A 224 -8.69 15.05 -9.86
CA ARG A 224 -9.25 14.53 -11.12
C ARG A 224 -9.69 13.08 -10.96
N PRO A 225 -10.67 12.82 -10.05
CA PRO A 225 -11.17 11.47 -9.82
C PRO A 225 -11.80 10.90 -11.09
N ALA A 226 -11.46 9.65 -11.42
CA ALA A 226 -11.92 8.98 -12.64
C ALA A 226 -13.42 8.67 -12.64
N ASN A 227 -14.06 8.60 -11.48
CA ASN A 227 -15.48 8.33 -11.34
C ASN A 227 -16.03 8.81 -9.98
N ILE A 228 -17.34 8.76 -9.82
CA ILE A 228 -18.06 9.18 -8.60
C ILE A 228 -17.59 8.39 -7.36
N PHE A 229 -17.26 7.11 -7.52
CA PHE A 229 -16.77 6.32 -6.40
C PHE A 229 -15.43 6.88 -5.87
N VAL A 230 -14.46 7.14 -6.74
CA VAL A 230 -13.16 7.71 -6.35
C VAL A 230 -13.35 9.08 -5.71
N ALA A 231 -14.17 9.93 -6.32
CA ALA A 231 -14.49 11.27 -5.81
C ALA A 231 -15.09 11.24 -4.39
N GLY A 232 -16.00 10.30 -4.12
CA GLY A 232 -16.62 10.15 -2.81
C GLY A 232 -15.79 9.37 -1.80
N PHE A 233 -14.87 8.52 -2.28
CA PHE A 233 -14.01 7.72 -1.41
C PHE A 233 -12.76 8.50 -0.95
N MET A 234 -12.16 9.32 -1.83
CA MET A 234 -10.93 10.05 -1.54
C MET A 234 -11.24 11.46 -1.01
N GLY A 235 -10.66 11.80 0.12
CA GLY A 235 -10.81 13.11 0.76
C GLY A 235 -11.44 13.04 2.16
N SER A 236 -11.03 13.99 3.02
CA SER A 236 -11.59 14.16 4.36
C SER A 236 -11.72 15.67 4.65
N PRO A 237 -12.96 16.22 4.63
CA PRO A 237 -14.22 15.55 4.35
C PRO A 237 -14.34 15.04 2.91
N SER A 238 -15.24 14.07 2.69
CA SER A 238 -15.53 13.55 1.35
C SER A 238 -16.22 14.61 0.48
N MET A 239 -16.09 14.46 -0.85
CA MET A 239 -16.73 15.36 -1.82
C MET A 239 -18.26 15.33 -1.69
N ASN A 240 -18.89 16.51 -1.78
CA ASN A 240 -20.34 16.63 -1.83
C ASN A 240 -20.84 16.37 -3.25
N PHE A 241 -21.94 15.62 -3.36
CA PHE A 241 -22.62 15.36 -4.63
C PHE A 241 -24.00 16.00 -4.61
N ILE A 242 -24.29 16.82 -5.61
CA ILE A 242 -25.59 17.46 -5.78
C ILE A 242 -26.20 16.91 -7.10
N PRO A 243 -27.33 16.18 -7.05
CA PRO A 243 -28.06 15.82 -8.25
C PRO A 243 -28.50 17.08 -9.00
N ALA A 244 -28.18 17.17 -10.29
CA ALA A 244 -28.50 18.31 -11.11
C ALA A 244 -28.89 17.88 -12.53
N GLU A 245 -29.74 18.65 -13.17
CA GLU A 245 -30.08 18.51 -14.59
C GLU A 245 -29.20 19.45 -15.42
N ILE A 246 -28.76 18.97 -16.60
CA ILE A 246 -28.02 19.80 -17.52
C ILE A 246 -29.03 20.56 -18.37
N VAL A 247 -28.98 21.89 -18.33
CA VAL A 247 -29.84 22.78 -19.05
C VAL A 247 -29.02 23.79 -19.86
N VAL A 248 -29.59 24.34 -20.94
CA VAL A 248 -29.00 25.45 -21.69
C VAL A 248 -29.74 26.73 -21.30
N ALA A 249 -29.04 27.65 -20.65
CA ALA A 249 -29.56 28.98 -20.31
C ALA A 249 -28.70 30.04 -20.99
N ASN A 250 -29.35 30.91 -21.77
CA ASN A 250 -28.70 31.97 -22.54
C ASN A 250 -27.54 31.50 -23.46
N GLY A 251 -27.69 30.30 -24.05
CA GLY A 251 -26.65 29.71 -24.91
C GLY A 251 -25.45 29.11 -24.16
N VAL A 252 -25.49 29.03 -22.82
CA VAL A 252 -24.45 28.46 -21.97
C VAL A 252 -24.96 27.17 -21.31
N LEU A 253 -24.14 26.14 -21.29
CA LEU A 253 -24.41 24.92 -20.51
C LEU A 253 -24.40 25.23 -19.01
N CYS A 254 -25.48 24.85 -18.35
CA CYS A 254 -25.69 25.09 -16.91
C CYS A 254 -26.12 23.82 -16.22
N ALA A 255 -25.78 23.68 -14.93
CA ALA A 255 -26.35 22.71 -14.00
C ALA A 255 -27.51 23.36 -13.24
N SER A 256 -28.71 22.76 -13.31
CA SER A 256 -29.88 23.20 -12.56
C SER A 256 -30.20 22.19 -11.45
N PHE A 257 -30.39 22.67 -10.21
CA PHE A 257 -30.78 21.84 -9.08
C PHE A 257 -31.66 22.65 -8.11
N ALA A 258 -32.45 21.94 -7.28
CA ALA A 258 -33.28 22.56 -6.26
C ALA A 258 -32.47 22.89 -5.01
N ALA A 259 -32.52 24.15 -4.56
CA ALA A 259 -32.03 24.53 -3.25
C ALA A 259 -32.93 24.01 -2.11
N ALA A 260 -32.45 24.06 -0.86
CA ALA A 260 -33.19 23.58 0.30
C ALA A 260 -34.54 24.30 0.55
N ASN A 261 -34.69 25.53 0.07
CA ASN A 261 -35.93 26.31 0.10
C ASN A 261 -36.88 26.02 -1.08
N GLY A 262 -36.51 25.13 -1.99
CA GLY A 262 -37.29 24.78 -3.18
C GLY A 262 -37.02 25.64 -4.42
N ASP A 263 -36.20 26.69 -4.32
CA ASP A 263 -35.83 27.51 -5.48
C ASP A 263 -34.90 26.77 -6.44
N ALA A 264 -35.06 27.00 -7.74
CA ALA A 264 -34.14 26.47 -8.73
C ALA A 264 -32.84 27.31 -8.74
N VAL A 265 -31.70 26.64 -8.53
CA VAL A 265 -30.38 27.23 -8.70
C VAL A 265 -29.82 26.81 -10.06
N VAL A 266 -29.36 27.76 -10.84
CA VAL A 266 -28.74 27.50 -12.16
C VAL A 266 -27.30 28.02 -12.12
N LEU A 267 -26.35 27.12 -12.27
CA LEU A 267 -24.91 27.41 -12.28
C LEU A 267 -24.34 27.18 -13.68
N ALA A 268 -23.68 28.19 -14.25
CA ALA A 268 -22.95 28.00 -15.48
C ALA A 268 -21.82 26.99 -15.32
N LEU A 269 -21.77 26.00 -16.18
CA LEU A 269 -20.65 25.07 -16.25
C LEU A 269 -19.57 25.77 -17.08
N SER A 270 -18.55 26.34 -16.37
CA SER A 270 -17.36 26.87 -17.04
C SER A 270 -16.69 25.70 -17.78
N GLY A 271 -16.63 25.72 -19.08
CA GLY A 271 -16.09 24.64 -19.89
C GLY A 271 -14.63 24.40 -19.59
N SER A 272 -14.33 23.34 -18.83
CA SER A 272 -13.10 22.61 -18.98
C SER A 272 -13.32 21.52 -20.03
N THR A 273 -13.23 21.91 -21.30
CA THR A 273 -12.94 20.96 -22.37
C THR A 273 -11.50 20.52 -22.19
N GLY A 274 -11.28 19.33 -21.67
CA GLY A 274 -9.98 18.70 -21.55
C GLY A 274 -10.15 17.20 -21.62
#